data_7dc812bbb4cbf7b3a395e09ac4c73223
#
_entry.id   7dc812bbb4cbf7b3a395e09ac4c73223
#
_cell.length_a   1.000
_cell.length_b   1.000
_cell.length_c   1.000
_cell.angle_alpha   90.00
_cell.angle_beta   90.00
_cell.angle_gamma   90.00
#
_symmetry.space_group_name_H-M   'P 1'
#
loop_
_entity.id
_entity.type
_entity.pdbx_description
1 polymer ?
#
loop_
_entity_poly.entity_id
_entity_poly.type
_entity_poly.pdbx_seq_one_letter_code
_entity_poly.pdbx_strand_id
1 'polypeptide(L)'
;MPSADYVIVGAGSAGCVLANRLSEDPEVRVLLLEAGGRDASINVRIPAAFPNQFHTKLDWDYETEPEPHVLGKRMYVPRGKSLGGSSSMNAMLYVRGRPLDYDLWERQGAPGWGWDDVLPYFKRSENNARGASEFHGVGGPVEVGEQRSPRRISKDLLQASVAAGIPQIPDYNGPEQDGVSPFQVFQKDGRRWSAADAYLKPAMKRPNLQVVTGALVQGLVLDGDRVTGVRYRKGRSGEQVASASREVLLSAGAIGSPQILLLSGIGDPDELREVGVTPRHTLPGVGRNLQDHPFLGAIFEVSDTDTLYQADKPKHLAEWALRRSGKLTSTVAEINAFVRTRPGLPAADIQFHMGAAYYENHGQETYEGHCVVIAPVLVSPKARGRVWLRSSDPADKPRMVTNSLADPEDLQSLVAGMRLAREIAAQEPLASKVIRELKPGPAVVDDQELEDDIRERLMLIYHPVGTCRMSDTAQDAVVDAELRVHGLRGLRVVDASVMPVITGGNTNAPTMMIAERAADLIRGRVGAATAEAAA
;
A
#
# COMPACT_ATOMS: atom_id res chain seq x y z
N MET A 1 25.20 -24.16 -0.40
CA MET A 1 23.95 -23.45 -0.74
C MET A 1 23.26 -23.09 0.57
N PRO A 2 22.73 -21.89 0.73
CA PRO A 2 21.98 -21.59 1.95
C PRO A 2 20.72 -22.46 1.98
N SER A 3 20.52 -23.15 3.10
CA SER A 3 19.34 -23.98 3.36
C SER A 3 18.65 -23.48 4.60
N ALA A 4 17.35 -23.24 4.51
CA ALA A 4 16.51 -22.77 5.60
C ALA A 4 15.21 -23.60 5.65
N ASP A 5 14.45 -23.46 6.73
CA ASP A 5 13.12 -24.05 6.81
C ASP A 5 12.15 -23.25 5.95
N TYR A 6 12.24 -21.91 6.05
CA TYR A 6 11.47 -21.00 5.22
C TYR A 6 12.39 -20.06 4.44
N VAL A 7 12.11 -19.90 3.14
CA VAL A 7 12.72 -18.87 2.29
C VAL A 7 11.66 -17.84 1.95
N ILE A 8 11.84 -16.62 2.49
CA ILE A 8 10.93 -15.48 2.26
C ILE A 8 11.52 -14.62 1.15
N VAL A 9 10.71 -14.28 0.15
CA VAL A 9 11.11 -13.47 -1.01
C VAL A 9 10.46 -12.09 -0.92
N GLY A 10 11.28 -11.07 -0.69
CA GLY A 10 10.88 -9.68 -0.51
C GLY A 10 10.80 -9.28 0.98
N ALA A 11 11.59 -8.26 1.37
CA ALA A 11 11.57 -7.66 2.70
C ALA A 11 10.64 -6.43 2.76
N GLY A 12 9.48 -6.50 2.10
CA GLY A 12 8.41 -5.51 2.17
C GLY A 12 7.59 -5.62 3.46
N SER A 13 6.41 -4.99 3.48
CA SER A 13 5.51 -4.96 4.64
C SER A 13 5.23 -6.36 5.18
N ALA A 14 4.83 -7.29 4.32
CA ALA A 14 4.52 -8.67 4.72
C ALA A 14 5.77 -9.49 5.06
N GLY A 15 6.81 -9.43 4.23
CA GLY A 15 8.03 -10.23 4.46
C GLY A 15 8.75 -9.87 5.77
N CYS A 16 8.71 -8.61 6.19
CA CYS A 16 9.25 -8.18 7.50
C CYS A 16 8.47 -8.83 8.66
N VAL A 17 7.14 -8.89 8.57
CA VAL A 17 6.29 -9.57 9.57
C VAL A 17 6.61 -11.05 9.63
N LEU A 18 6.59 -11.74 8.48
CA LEU A 18 6.89 -13.18 8.40
C LEU A 18 8.29 -13.51 8.94
N ALA A 19 9.31 -12.73 8.55
CA ALA A 19 10.67 -12.92 9.04
C ALA A 19 10.76 -12.81 10.57
N ASN A 20 10.03 -11.84 11.15
CA ASN A 20 9.97 -11.68 12.60
C ASN A 20 9.26 -12.87 13.24
N ARG A 21 8.00 -13.13 12.83
CA ARG A 21 7.14 -14.13 13.49
C ARG A 21 7.67 -15.54 13.36
N LEU A 22 8.16 -15.95 12.19
CA LEU A 22 8.65 -17.32 11.99
C LEU A 22 9.99 -17.58 12.70
N SER A 23 10.83 -16.55 12.86
CA SER A 23 12.11 -16.69 13.57
C SER A 23 11.99 -16.55 15.11
N GLU A 24 10.79 -16.37 15.66
CA GLU A 24 10.56 -16.42 17.12
C GLU A 24 10.89 -17.79 17.70
N ASP A 25 10.65 -18.86 16.95
CA ASP A 25 11.09 -20.20 17.31
C ASP A 25 12.57 -20.36 16.92
N PRO A 26 13.49 -20.56 17.88
CA PRO A 26 14.93 -20.66 17.60
C PRO A 26 15.32 -21.88 16.78
N GLU A 27 14.48 -22.92 16.74
CA GLU A 27 14.71 -24.12 15.95
C GLU A 27 14.32 -23.95 14.47
N VAL A 28 13.59 -22.88 14.13
CA VAL A 28 13.16 -22.57 12.78
C VAL A 28 14.15 -21.62 12.10
N ARG A 29 14.81 -22.09 11.04
CA ARG A 29 15.75 -21.29 10.25
C ARG A 29 15.01 -20.52 9.16
N VAL A 30 15.18 -19.21 9.12
CA VAL A 30 14.53 -18.30 8.16
C VAL A 30 15.57 -17.59 7.32
N LEU A 31 15.42 -17.66 5.99
CA LEU A 31 16.18 -16.86 5.04
C LEU A 31 15.27 -15.84 4.36
N LEU A 32 15.58 -14.55 4.50
CA LEU A 32 14.89 -13.46 3.84
C LEU A 32 15.76 -12.88 2.72
N LEU A 33 15.24 -12.88 1.49
CA LEU A 33 15.89 -12.34 0.30
C LEU A 33 15.23 -11.01 -0.11
N GLU A 34 16.02 -9.94 -0.25
CA GLU A 34 15.55 -8.61 -0.68
C GLU A 34 16.35 -8.14 -1.89
N ALA A 35 15.66 -7.73 -2.96
CA ALA A 35 16.29 -7.22 -4.18
C ALA A 35 17.01 -5.89 -3.98
N GLY A 36 16.43 -5.02 -3.15
CA GLY A 36 16.99 -3.71 -2.82
C GLY A 36 18.08 -3.76 -1.75
N GLY A 37 18.52 -2.58 -1.35
CA GLY A 37 19.51 -2.39 -0.30
C GLY A 37 18.89 -2.16 1.08
N ARG A 38 19.74 -1.65 2.01
CA ARG A 38 19.28 -1.18 3.32
C ARG A 38 18.49 0.13 3.21
N ASP A 39 17.58 0.36 4.13
CA ASP A 39 16.78 1.56 4.30
C ASP A 39 17.55 2.73 4.98
N ALA A 40 18.81 2.94 4.61
CA ALA A 40 19.72 3.86 5.30
C ALA A 40 19.57 5.34 4.91
N SER A 41 18.82 5.64 3.83
CA SER A 41 18.66 7.02 3.34
C SER A 41 17.96 7.91 4.37
N ILE A 42 18.39 9.18 4.46
CA ILE A 42 17.72 10.19 5.28
C ILE A 42 16.28 10.44 4.79
N ASN A 43 16.02 10.34 3.47
CA ASN A 43 14.69 10.50 2.88
C ASN A 43 13.72 9.40 3.34
N VAL A 44 14.20 8.22 3.73
CA VAL A 44 13.37 7.19 4.38
C VAL A 44 12.94 7.63 5.77
N ARG A 45 13.81 8.34 6.51
CA ARG A 45 13.57 8.72 7.93
C ARG A 45 12.67 9.92 8.07
N ILE A 46 12.81 10.91 7.18
CA ILE A 46 12.05 12.17 7.22
C ILE A 46 10.68 11.94 6.58
N PRO A 47 9.57 12.11 7.33
CA PRO A 47 8.23 11.87 6.82
C PRO A 47 7.90 12.65 5.55
N ALA A 48 8.08 13.97 5.54
CA ALA A 48 7.76 14.83 4.39
C ALA A 48 8.65 14.60 3.16
N ALA A 49 9.76 13.85 3.31
CA ALA A 49 10.71 13.59 2.21
C ALA A 49 10.38 12.33 1.41
N PHE A 50 9.21 11.70 1.58
CA PHE A 50 8.89 10.48 0.86
C PHE A 50 8.89 10.66 -0.68
N PRO A 51 8.46 11.81 -1.27
CA PRO A 51 8.53 11.98 -2.73
C PRO A 51 9.97 12.01 -3.26
N ASN A 52 10.96 12.40 -2.43
CA ASN A 52 12.36 12.42 -2.82
C ASN A 52 12.99 11.02 -3.00
N GLN A 53 12.22 9.97 -2.75
CA GLN A 53 12.64 8.59 -3.01
C GLN A 53 12.22 8.10 -4.40
N PHE A 54 11.23 8.77 -5.03
CA PHE A 54 10.70 8.42 -6.35
C PHE A 54 11.77 8.58 -7.43
N HIS A 55 11.77 7.71 -8.42
CA HIS A 55 12.74 7.64 -9.52
C HIS A 55 14.21 7.51 -9.06
N THR A 56 14.44 6.98 -7.83
CA THR A 56 15.79 6.72 -7.31
C THR A 56 16.06 5.22 -7.21
N LYS A 57 17.28 4.85 -6.79
CA LYS A 57 17.62 3.44 -6.51
C LYS A 57 16.78 2.78 -5.41
N LEU A 58 16.02 3.56 -4.63
CA LEU A 58 15.10 3.07 -3.61
C LEU A 58 13.72 2.70 -4.18
N ASP A 59 13.52 2.93 -5.47
CA ASP A 59 12.30 2.72 -6.20
C ASP A 59 12.48 1.65 -7.28
N TRP A 60 11.48 0.77 -7.46
CA TRP A 60 11.40 -0.09 -8.63
C TRP A 60 11.09 0.68 -9.90
N ASP A 61 10.50 1.88 -9.76
CA ASP A 61 10.26 2.80 -10.86
C ASP A 61 9.42 2.16 -11.97
N TYR A 62 8.29 1.56 -11.58
CA TYR A 62 7.34 0.96 -12.52
C TYR A 62 6.47 2.03 -13.20
N GLU A 63 5.95 1.64 -14.37
CA GLU A 63 5.01 2.43 -15.15
C GLU A 63 4.00 1.48 -15.81
N THR A 64 2.75 1.93 -15.96
CA THR A 64 1.75 1.14 -16.71
C THR A 64 2.07 1.13 -18.21
N GLU A 65 1.50 0.20 -18.95
CA GLU A 65 1.31 0.37 -20.39
C GLU A 65 0.32 1.53 -20.64
N PRO A 66 0.17 2.03 -21.86
CA PRO A 66 -0.82 3.07 -22.15
C PRO A 66 -2.21 2.66 -21.64
N GLU A 67 -2.81 3.50 -20.79
CA GLU A 67 -4.12 3.25 -20.18
C GLU A 67 -5.23 3.71 -21.13
N PRO A 68 -6.06 2.80 -21.66
CA PRO A 68 -6.98 3.12 -22.76
C PRO A 68 -8.06 4.14 -22.37
N HIS A 69 -8.50 4.17 -21.11
CA HIS A 69 -9.55 5.05 -20.62
C HIS A 69 -9.04 6.36 -20.02
N VAL A 70 -7.72 6.57 -20.04
CA VAL A 70 -7.03 7.75 -19.49
C VAL A 70 -6.12 8.36 -20.57
N LEU A 71 -6.71 8.61 -21.75
CA LEU A 71 -6.08 9.26 -22.91
C LEU A 71 -4.80 8.56 -23.42
N GLY A 72 -4.63 7.25 -23.16
CA GLY A 72 -3.42 6.52 -23.51
C GLY A 72 -2.20 6.90 -22.68
N LYS A 73 -2.39 7.59 -21.55
CA LYS A 73 -1.30 7.99 -20.64
C LYS A 73 -0.69 6.76 -19.97
N ARG A 74 0.63 6.78 -19.75
CA ARG A 74 1.30 5.86 -18.85
C ARG A 74 1.28 6.44 -17.45
N MET A 75 0.94 5.63 -16.47
CA MET A 75 0.88 6.06 -15.08
C MET A 75 2.07 5.49 -14.30
N TYR A 76 2.74 6.35 -13.57
CA TYR A 76 3.84 5.97 -12.70
C TYR A 76 3.35 5.20 -11.46
N VAL A 77 4.06 4.11 -11.13
CA VAL A 77 3.73 3.21 -10.03
C VAL A 77 4.96 2.98 -9.14
N PRO A 78 5.27 3.88 -8.21
CA PRO A 78 6.42 3.75 -7.32
C PRO A 78 6.26 2.57 -6.37
N ARG A 79 7.30 1.75 -6.22
CA ARG A 79 7.36 0.64 -5.27
C ARG A 79 8.72 0.60 -4.59
N GLY A 80 8.72 0.54 -3.25
CA GLY A 80 9.96 0.54 -2.48
C GLY A 80 10.88 -0.66 -2.78
N LYS A 81 12.17 -0.37 -3.03
CA LYS A 81 13.25 -1.32 -3.32
C LYS A 81 14.33 -1.24 -2.26
N SER A 82 13.96 -1.62 -1.05
CA SER A 82 14.82 -1.61 0.13
C SER A 82 14.21 -2.43 1.25
N LEU A 83 14.93 -2.65 2.36
CA LEU A 83 14.33 -3.20 3.58
C LEU A 83 13.11 -2.36 3.99
N GLY A 84 11.99 -3.03 4.28
CA GLY A 84 10.68 -2.44 4.51
C GLY A 84 9.84 -2.25 3.25
N GLY A 85 10.43 -2.41 2.05
CA GLY A 85 9.71 -2.23 0.79
C GLY A 85 8.97 -0.91 0.72
N SER A 86 7.71 -0.93 0.25
CA SER A 86 6.89 0.28 0.14
C SER A 86 6.53 0.91 1.49
N SER A 87 6.61 0.19 2.64
CA SER A 87 6.46 0.82 3.96
C SER A 87 7.60 1.79 4.30
N SER A 88 8.78 1.64 3.66
CA SER A 88 9.90 2.57 3.77
C SER A 88 9.79 3.78 2.82
N MET A 89 8.77 3.81 1.94
CA MET A 89 8.58 4.86 0.92
C MET A 89 7.23 5.58 1.03
N ASN A 90 6.19 4.95 1.59
CA ASN A 90 4.82 5.46 1.62
C ASN A 90 4.65 6.77 2.41
N ALA A 91 3.46 7.37 2.35
CA ALA A 91 3.09 8.55 3.13
C ALA A 91 2.73 8.26 4.60
N MET A 92 2.96 7.04 5.11
CA MET A 92 2.77 6.62 6.52
C MET A 92 1.33 6.73 7.07
N LEU A 93 0.32 6.80 6.25
CA LEU A 93 -1.07 6.88 6.69
C LEU A 93 -1.55 5.50 7.17
N TYR A 94 -2.10 5.44 8.40
CA TYR A 94 -2.60 4.21 9.00
C TYR A 94 -4.10 4.10 8.79
N VAL A 95 -4.51 3.25 7.86
CA VAL A 95 -5.92 2.93 7.57
C VAL A 95 -6.06 1.42 7.50
N ARG A 96 -7.11 0.87 8.10
CA ARG A 96 -7.36 -0.58 8.13
C ARG A 96 -8.29 -1.06 7.02
N GLY A 97 -9.05 -0.17 6.41
CA GLY A 97 -10.24 -0.53 5.64
C GLY A 97 -11.46 -0.68 6.57
N ARG A 98 -12.53 -1.22 6.05
CA ARG A 98 -13.83 -1.36 6.71
C ARG A 98 -14.14 -2.82 7.01
N PRO A 99 -15.00 -3.11 8.00
CA PRO A 99 -15.52 -4.46 8.20
C PRO A 99 -16.06 -5.09 6.91
N LEU A 100 -16.83 -4.32 6.14
CA LEU A 100 -17.40 -4.77 4.86
C LEU A 100 -16.36 -5.28 3.86
N ASP A 101 -15.14 -4.72 3.82
CA ASP A 101 -14.09 -5.13 2.88
C ASP A 101 -13.67 -6.57 3.15
N TYR A 102 -13.50 -6.94 4.42
CA TYR A 102 -13.10 -8.28 4.86
C TYR A 102 -14.25 -9.28 4.76
N ASP A 103 -15.47 -8.88 5.10
CA ASP A 103 -16.67 -9.71 4.91
C ASP A 103 -16.92 -9.99 3.42
N LEU A 104 -16.52 -9.08 2.53
CA LEU A 104 -16.51 -9.33 1.08
C LEU A 104 -15.46 -10.36 0.68
N TRP A 105 -14.26 -10.35 1.31
CA TRP A 105 -13.26 -11.39 1.04
C TRP A 105 -13.80 -12.78 1.39
N GLU A 106 -14.40 -12.91 2.57
CA GLU A 106 -15.02 -14.18 2.99
C GLU A 106 -16.11 -14.63 2.03
N ARG A 107 -17.03 -13.72 1.68
CA ARG A 107 -18.12 -14.01 0.71
C ARG A 107 -17.61 -14.36 -0.69
N GLN A 108 -16.42 -13.93 -1.06
CA GLN A 108 -15.77 -14.26 -2.35
C GLN A 108 -14.92 -15.54 -2.29
N GLY A 109 -15.09 -16.36 -1.27
CA GLY A 109 -14.47 -17.67 -1.15
C GLY A 109 -13.15 -17.67 -0.38
N ALA A 110 -12.95 -16.73 0.53
CA ALA A 110 -11.82 -16.72 1.45
C ALA A 110 -12.32 -16.91 2.91
N PRO A 111 -12.73 -18.14 3.31
CA PRO A 111 -13.26 -18.40 4.65
C PRO A 111 -12.21 -18.07 5.73
N GLY A 112 -12.70 -17.46 6.83
CA GLY A 112 -11.87 -17.03 7.94
C GLY A 112 -11.14 -15.70 7.69
N TRP A 113 -11.47 -14.94 6.65
CA TRP A 113 -10.94 -13.61 6.38
C TRP A 113 -11.98 -12.50 6.59
N GLY A 114 -13.09 -12.81 7.29
CA GLY A 114 -14.07 -11.83 7.73
C GLY A 114 -13.52 -10.88 8.79
N TRP A 115 -14.25 -9.80 9.07
CA TRP A 115 -13.78 -8.76 9.99
C TRP A 115 -13.42 -9.29 11.38
N ASP A 116 -14.26 -10.14 11.96
CA ASP A 116 -14.03 -10.69 13.29
C ASP A 116 -12.79 -11.59 13.36
N ASP A 117 -12.44 -12.24 12.25
CA ASP A 117 -11.23 -13.06 12.15
C ASP A 117 -9.95 -12.22 12.04
N VAL A 118 -10.02 -11.05 11.39
CA VAL A 118 -8.82 -10.25 11.08
C VAL A 118 -8.56 -9.14 12.11
N LEU A 119 -9.58 -8.64 12.80
CA LEU A 119 -9.44 -7.59 13.81
C LEU A 119 -8.41 -7.94 14.91
N PRO A 120 -8.36 -9.18 15.46
CA PRO A 120 -7.34 -9.55 16.43
C PRO A 120 -5.90 -9.37 15.92
N TYR A 121 -5.65 -9.59 14.63
CA TYR A 121 -4.32 -9.42 14.02
C TYR A 121 -3.96 -7.95 13.83
N PHE A 122 -4.91 -7.07 13.55
CA PHE A 122 -4.70 -5.63 13.59
C PHE A 122 -4.32 -5.17 15.00
N LYS A 123 -5.08 -5.58 16.02
CA LYS A 123 -4.82 -5.25 17.42
C LYS A 123 -3.46 -5.77 17.90
N ARG A 124 -3.10 -7.02 17.54
CA ARG A 124 -1.80 -7.61 17.89
C ARG A 124 -0.61 -6.87 17.26
N SER A 125 -0.80 -6.34 16.07
CA SER A 125 0.26 -5.65 15.35
C SER A 125 0.56 -4.26 15.87
N GLU A 126 -0.42 -3.54 16.43
CA GLU A 126 -0.30 -2.11 16.73
C GLU A 126 0.06 -1.80 18.19
N ASN A 127 0.72 -0.67 18.34
CA ASN A 127 0.87 0.06 19.59
C ASN A 127 0.22 1.43 19.39
N ASN A 128 -1.09 1.52 19.65
CA ASN A 128 -1.86 2.72 19.37
C ASN A 128 -1.69 3.75 20.50
N ALA A 129 -1.33 4.97 20.15
CA ALA A 129 -1.14 6.07 21.10
C ALA A 129 -2.43 6.50 21.84
N ARG A 130 -3.61 6.13 21.30
CA ARG A 130 -4.91 6.38 21.95
C ARG A 130 -5.25 5.35 23.03
N GLY A 131 -4.43 4.29 23.16
CA GLY A 131 -4.65 3.21 24.13
C GLY A 131 -5.43 2.03 23.55
N ALA A 132 -5.60 1.00 24.41
CA ALA A 132 -6.36 -0.20 24.07
C ALA A 132 -7.86 0.09 24.06
N SER A 133 -8.59 -0.53 23.13
CA SER A 133 -10.05 -0.47 23.03
C SER A 133 -10.61 -1.73 22.37
N GLU A 134 -11.92 -1.76 22.11
CA GLU A 134 -12.53 -2.79 21.28
C GLU A 134 -11.84 -2.90 19.92
N PHE A 135 -11.48 -1.76 19.31
CA PHE A 135 -10.87 -1.70 17.97
C PHE A 135 -9.35 -1.60 17.99
N HIS A 136 -8.72 -1.17 19.06
CA HIS A 136 -7.28 -0.88 19.12
C HIS A 136 -6.53 -1.75 20.10
N GLY A 137 -5.26 -2.05 19.74
CA GLY A 137 -4.30 -2.75 20.58
C GLY A 137 -3.14 -1.85 21.02
N VAL A 138 -2.45 -2.28 22.08
CA VAL A 138 -1.22 -1.66 22.58
C VAL A 138 -0.13 -2.71 22.73
N GLY A 139 1.13 -2.27 22.74
CA GLY A 139 2.28 -3.15 22.93
C GLY A 139 2.71 -3.92 21.68
N GLY A 140 2.00 -3.81 20.56
CA GLY A 140 2.44 -4.37 19.28
C GLY A 140 3.65 -3.62 18.70
N PRO A 141 4.30 -4.18 17.67
CA PRO A 141 5.53 -3.61 17.09
C PRO A 141 5.28 -2.36 16.22
N VAL A 142 4.05 -2.14 15.75
CA VAL A 142 3.70 -1.03 14.84
C VAL A 142 3.25 0.18 15.64
N GLU A 143 4.07 1.22 15.67
CA GLU A 143 3.67 2.49 16.28
C GLU A 143 2.63 3.19 15.43
N VAL A 144 1.47 3.46 16.02
CA VAL A 144 0.35 4.20 15.43
C VAL A 144 0.03 5.39 16.31
N GLY A 145 0.16 6.58 15.77
CA GLY A 145 -0.01 7.79 16.57
C GLY A 145 -0.65 8.94 15.80
N GLU A 146 -0.81 10.05 16.50
CA GLU A 146 -1.24 11.32 15.93
C GLU A 146 -0.09 11.98 15.17
N GLN A 147 -0.42 12.86 14.23
CA GLN A 147 0.57 13.70 13.57
C GLN A 147 1.28 14.60 14.58
N ARG A 148 2.61 14.57 14.59
CA ARG A 148 3.42 15.23 15.63
C ARG A 148 3.35 16.76 15.57
N SER A 149 3.29 17.33 14.38
CA SER A 149 3.27 18.79 14.19
C SER A 149 2.35 19.15 13.01
N PRO A 150 1.03 18.94 13.15
CA PRO A 150 0.08 19.27 12.07
C PRO A 150 0.10 20.77 11.78
N ARG A 151 -0.14 21.12 10.52
CA ARG A 151 -0.24 22.54 10.11
C ARG A 151 -1.51 23.16 10.65
N ARG A 152 -1.48 24.46 10.96
CA ARG A 152 -2.66 25.17 11.49
C ARG A 152 -3.81 25.14 10.50
N ILE A 153 -3.51 25.34 9.21
CA ILE A 153 -4.52 25.31 8.15
C ILE A 153 -5.21 23.95 8.00
N SER A 154 -4.61 22.86 8.51
CA SER A 154 -5.26 21.55 8.54
C SER A 154 -6.49 21.52 9.45
N LYS A 155 -6.54 22.37 10.49
CA LYS A 155 -7.77 22.57 11.29
C LYS A 155 -8.87 23.26 10.48
N ASP A 156 -8.47 24.19 9.63
CA ASP A 156 -9.42 24.89 8.76
C ASP A 156 -10.00 23.93 7.70
N LEU A 157 -9.16 23.05 7.13
CA LEU A 157 -9.61 21.98 6.24
C LEU A 157 -10.62 21.06 6.93
N LEU A 158 -10.37 20.65 8.17
CA LEU A 158 -11.30 19.83 8.94
C LEU A 158 -12.62 20.57 9.20
N GLN A 159 -12.56 21.83 9.67
CA GLN A 159 -13.75 22.61 9.98
C GLN A 159 -14.57 22.94 8.72
N ALA A 160 -13.91 23.26 7.63
CA ALA A 160 -14.55 23.48 6.33
C ALA A 160 -15.25 22.21 5.81
N SER A 161 -14.65 21.03 6.01
CA SER A 161 -15.28 19.75 5.68
C SER A 161 -16.54 19.51 6.50
N VAL A 162 -16.52 19.85 7.81
CA VAL A 162 -17.71 19.76 8.67
C VAL A 162 -18.79 20.75 8.20
N ALA A 163 -18.41 21.98 7.85
CA ALA A 163 -19.34 22.98 7.33
C ALA A 163 -19.94 22.58 5.97
N ALA A 164 -19.21 21.80 5.17
CA ALA A 164 -19.70 21.19 3.93
C ALA A 164 -20.62 19.98 4.17
N GLY A 165 -20.94 19.63 5.44
CA GLY A 165 -21.87 18.58 5.80
C GLY A 165 -21.25 17.21 6.09
N ILE A 166 -19.91 17.08 6.09
CA ILE A 166 -19.23 15.82 6.42
C ILE A 166 -19.16 15.70 7.96
N PRO A 167 -19.71 14.64 8.57
CA PRO A 167 -19.67 14.50 10.04
C PRO A 167 -18.22 14.35 10.53
N GLN A 168 -17.90 15.06 11.62
CA GLN A 168 -16.62 14.82 12.28
C GLN A 168 -16.70 13.55 13.11
N ILE A 169 -15.73 12.64 12.91
CA ILE A 169 -15.60 11.41 13.67
C ILE A 169 -14.28 11.37 14.44
N PRO A 170 -14.27 10.76 15.64
CA PRO A 170 -13.05 10.69 16.43
C PRO A 170 -12.03 9.69 15.85
N ASP A 171 -12.50 8.65 15.15
CA ASP A 171 -11.68 7.52 14.74
C ASP A 171 -12.27 6.76 13.54
N TYR A 172 -11.64 6.87 12.39
CA TYR A 172 -12.03 6.15 11.16
C TYR A 172 -11.55 4.69 11.14
N ASN A 173 -10.74 4.26 12.10
CA ASN A 173 -10.38 2.85 12.33
C ASN A 173 -11.21 2.21 13.45
N GLY A 174 -12.25 2.93 13.93
CA GLY A 174 -13.23 2.50 14.92
C GLY A 174 -14.49 1.91 14.28
N PRO A 175 -15.66 2.06 14.96
CA PRO A 175 -16.92 1.50 14.50
C PRO A 175 -17.47 2.17 13.23
N GLU A 176 -17.19 3.47 13.06
CA GLU A 176 -17.67 4.29 11.95
C GLU A 176 -16.48 4.84 11.16
N GLN A 177 -16.48 4.62 9.84
CA GLN A 177 -15.44 5.16 8.97
C GLN A 177 -15.90 6.42 8.23
N ASP A 178 -17.19 6.54 7.91
CA ASP A 178 -17.74 7.64 7.13
C ASP A 178 -17.70 8.95 7.93
N GLY A 179 -16.86 9.89 7.53
CA GLY A 179 -16.67 11.16 8.20
C GLY A 179 -15.28 11.74 8.05
N VAL A 180 -15.04 12.92 8.65
CA VAL A 180 -13.76 13.64 8.61
C VAL A 180 -13.01 13.57 9.94
N SER A 181 -11.69 13.36 9.88
CA SER A 181 -10.80 13.34 11.05
C SER A 181 -9.34 13.55 10.64
N PRO A 182 -8.43 13.87 11.59
CA PRO A 182 -6.99 13.81 11.34
C PRO A 182 -6.53 12.38 11.04
N PHE A 183 -5.54 12.22 10.15
CA PHE A 183 -4.91 10.93 9.91
C PHE A 183 -4.13 10.42 11.12
N GLN A 184 -4.30 9.13 11.45
CA GLN A 184 -3.35 8.36 12.25
C GLN A 184 -2.16 7.94 11.38
N VAL A 185 -0.97 7.88 11.96
CA VAL A 185 0.26 7.71 11.18
C VAL A 185 1.20 6.64 11.72
N PHE A 186 1.91 5.96 10.82
CA PHE A 186 3.03 5.06 11.12
C PHE A 186 4.29 5.88 11.44
N GLN A 187 4.30 6.57 12.58
CA GLN A 187 5.43 7.37 13.03
C GLN A 187 5.78 7.09 14.49
N LYS A 188 7.07 7.16 14.78
CA LYS A 188 7.63 7.18 16.13
C LYS A 188 8.58 8.34 16.27
N ASP A 189 8.39 9.19 17.26
CA ASP A 189 9.26 10.33 17.56
C ASP A 189 9.55 11.22 16.34
N GLY A 190 8.50 11.54 15.56
CA GLY A 190 8.61 12.39 14.35
C GLY A 190 9.43 11.78 13.21
N ARG A 191 9.55 10.45 13.17
CA ARG A 191 10.18 9.69 12.10
C ARG A 191 9.20 8.65 11.56
N ARG A 192 9.39 8.26 10.30
CA ARG A 192 8.77 7.05 9.75
C ARG A 192 9.04 5.85 10.64
N TRP A 193 8.01 5.03 10.85
CA TRP A 193 8.10 3.73 11.49
C TRP A 193 7.66 2.65 10.49
N SER A 194 8.61 2.17 9.70
CA SER A 194 8.36 1.19 8.64
C SER A 194 8.20 -0.23 9.19
N ALA A 195 7.76 -1.18 8.35
CA ALA A 195 7.76 -2.60 8.69
C ALA A 195 9.16 -3.12 9.02
N ALA A 196 10.20 -2.56 8.39
CA ALA A 196 11.57 -2.89 8.76
C ALA A 196 11.90 -2.43 10.19
N ASP A 197 11.46 -1.23 10.59
CA ASP A 197 11.67 -0.72 11.96
C ASP A 197 10.86 -1.51 12.99
N ALA A 198 9.60 -1.80 12.66
CA ALA A 198 8.67 -2.48 13.56
C ALA A 198 9.03 -3.96 13.78
N TYR A 199 9.33 -4.69 12.72
CA TYR A 199 9.47 -6.15 12.78
C TYR A 199 10.89 -6.64 12.47
N LEU A 200 11.49 -6.22 11.34
CA LEU A 200 12.69 -6.87 10.85
C LEU A 200 13.92 -6.54 11.68
N LYS A 201 14.19 -5.26 11.96
CA LYS A 201 15.40 -4.83 12.68
C LYS A 201 15.52 -5.45 14.07
N PRO A 202 14.44 -5.54 14.89
CA PRO A 202 14.49 -6.27 16.14
C PRO A 202 14.85 -7.76 15.95
N ALA A 203 14.27 -8.42 14.93
CA ALA A 203 14.47 -9.84 14.65
C ALA A 203 15.86 -10.16 14.06
N MET A 204 16.52 -9.23 13.38
CA MET A 204 17.86 -9.43 12.78
C MET A 204 18.96 -9.79 13.79
N LYS A 205 18.69 -9.65 15.10
CA LYS A 205 19.60 -10.08 16.18
C LYS A 205 19.52 -11.59 16.44
N ARG A 206 18.50 -12.28 15.93
CA ARG A 206 18.30 -13.71 16.15
C ARG A 206 19.24 -14.52 15.25
N PRO A 207 19.94 -15.54 15.78
CA PRO A 207 20.92 -16.32 15.01
C PRO A 207 20.28 -17.18 13.92
N ASN A 208 19.01 -17.51 14.03
CA ASN A 208 18.23 -18.31 13.11
C ASN A 208 17.56 -17.51 11.97
N LEU A 209 17.73 -16.18 11.94
CA LEU A 209 17.28 -15.31 10.84
C LEU A 209 18.46 -14.80 10.03
N GLN A 210 18.52 -15.16 8.75
CA GLN A 210 19.47 -14.60 7.79
C GLN A 210 18.77 -13.65 6.83
N VAL A 211 19.28 -12.42 6.68
CA VAL A 211 18.77 -11.41 5.74
C VAL A 211 19.82 -11.12 4.67
N VAL A 212 19.47 -11.29 3.41
CA VAL A 212 20.35 -11.06 2.26
C VAL A 212 19.75 -9.95 1.40
N THR A 213 20.42 -8.81 1.32
CA THR A 213 20.05 -7.67 0.47
C THR A 213 20.81 -7.69 -0.86
N GLY A 214 20.26 -7.02 -1.88
CA GLY A 214 20.80 -7.03 -3.25
C GLY A 214 20.60 -8.38 -3.94
N ALA A 215 19.63 -9.18 -3.48
CA ALA A 215 19.32 -10.52 -3.95
C ALA A 215 18.04 -10.51 -4.80
N LEU A 216 18.18 -10.35 -6.10
CA LEU A 216 17.06 -10.42 -7.06
C LEU A 216 16.69 -11.88 -7.31
N VAL A 217 15.51 -12.29 -6.85
CA VAL A 217 14.96 -13.62 -7.15
C VAL A 217 14.51 -13.65 -8.62
N GLN A 218 14.93 -14.69 -9.33
CA GLN A 218 14.76 -14.86 -10.77
C GLN A 218 13.71 -15.92 -11.10
N GLY A 219 13.36 -16.79 -10.15
CA GLY A 219 12.35 -17.84 -10.31
C GLY A 219 12.40 -18.87 -9.20
N LEU A 220 11.41 -19.75 -9.20
CA LEU A 220 11.26 -20.86 -8.26
C LEU A 220 12.03 -22.10 -8.76
N VAL A 221 12.41 -22.95 -7.82
CA VAL A 221 12.93 -24.30 -8.09
C VAL A 221 11.81 -25.29 -7.82
N LEU A 222 11.37 -25.99 -8.88
CA LEU A 222 10.28 -26.97 -8.81
C LEU A 222 10.86 -28.39 -8.98
N ASP A 223 10.38 -29.30 -8.13
CA ASP A 223 10.52 -30.75 -8.24
C ASP A 223 9.11 -31.35 -8.33
N GLY A 224 8.68 -31.69 -9.56
CA GLY A 224 7.29 -32.01 -9.85
C GLY A 224 6.36 -30.85 -9.48
N ASP A 225 5.39 -31.12 -8.61
CA ASP A 225 4.43 -30.17 -8.04
C ASP A 225 4.95 -29.46 -6.77
N ARG A 226 6.16 -29.78 -6.31
CA ARG A 226 6.73 -29.19 -5.09
C ARG A 226 7.73 -28.09 -5.41
N VAL A 227 7.55 -26.93 -4.78
CA VAL A 227 8.56 -25.87 -4.76
C VAL A 227 9.55 -26.15 -3.63
N THR A 228 10.84 -26.25 -3.98
CA THR A 228 11.93 -26.64 -3.06
C THR A 228 12.90 -25.49 -2.78
N GLY A 229 12.74 -24.35 -3.44
CA GLY A 229 13.62 -23.21 -3.25
C GLY A 229 13.43 -22.12 -4.32
N VAL A 230 14.38 -21.21 -4.37
CA VAL A 230 14.41 -20.11 -5.33
C VAL A 230 15.78 -19.95 -5.97
N ARG A 231 15.83 -19.53 -7.23
CA ARG A 231 17.02 -19.04 -7.93
C ARG A 231 17.09 -17.53 -7.77
N TYR A 232 18.26 -17.02 -7.40
CA TYR A 232 18.46 -15.59 -7.23
C TYR A 232 19.86 -15.17 -7.66
N ARG A 233 20.04 -13.90 -7.95
CA ARG A 233 21.33 -13.27 -8.25
C ARG A 233 21.62 -12.15 -7.27
N LYS A 234 22.83 -12.13 -6.72
CA LYS A 234 23.28 -11.07 -5.81
C LYS A 234 24.35 -10.22 -6.51
N GLY A 235 23.99 -8.98 -6.82
CA GLY A 235 24.91 -8.07 -7.53
C GLY A 235 25.41 -8.64 -8.84
N ARG A 236 26.75 -8.71 -8.99
CA ARG A 236 27.42 -9.30 -10.18
C ARG A 236 27.75 -10.77 -10.03
N SER A 237 27.40 -11.41 -8.94
CA SER A 237 27.59 -12.85 -8.74
C SER A 237 26.74 -13.64 -9.74
N GLY A 238 27.19 -14.85 -10.08
CA GLY A 238 26.39 -15.79 -10.86
C GLY A 238 25.08 -16.16 -10.13
N GLU A 239 24.23 -16.90 -10.82
CA GLU A 239 23.01 -17.45 -10.25
C GLU A 239 23.32 -18.31 -9.03
N GLN A 240 22.52 -18.18 -7.99
CA GLN A 240 22.59 -18.93 -6.74
C GLN A 240 21.22 -19.57 -6.46
N VAL A 241 21.22 -20.65 -5.71
CA VAL A 241 20.01 -21.34 -5.25
C VAL A 241 19.93 -21.27 -3.73
N ALA A 242 18.76 -20.90 -3.21
CA ALA A 242 18.39 -21.03 -1.81
C ALA A 242 17.31 -22.11 -1.67
N SER A 243 17.58 -23.14 -0.86
CA SER A 243 16.66 -24.25 -0.65
C SER A 243 15.80 -24.06 0.59
N ALA A 244 14.50 -24.37 0.48
CA ALA A 244 13.54 -24.39 1.57
C ALA A 244 13.18 -25.83 1.92
N SER A 245 13.36 -26.25 3.19
CA SER A 245 12.96 -27.59 3.64
C SER A 245 11.46 -27.69 3.88
N ARG A 246 10.81 -26.58 4.25
CA ARG A 246 9.36 -26.50 4.46
C ARG A 246 8.69 -25.76 3.31
N GLU A 247 8.77 -24.42 3.26
CA GLU A 247 8.04 -23.61 2.28
C GLU A 247 8.86 -22.41 1.77
N VAL A 248 8.58 -22.01 0.54
CA VAL A 248 8.91 -20.69 -0.04
C VAL A 248 7.70 -19.78 0.16
N LEU A 249 7.95 -18.56 0.68
CA LEU A 249 6.93 -17.56 0.95
C LEU A 249 7.18 -16.34 0.05
N LEU A 250 6.36 -16.18 -0.99
CA LEU A 250 6.44 -14.99 -1.86
C LEU A 250 5.79 -13.80 -1.15
N SER A 251 6.58 -12.75 -0.94
CA SER A 251 6.18 -11.47 -0.33
C SER A 251 6.73 -10.28 -1.11
N ALA A 252 6.82 -10.44 -2.45
CA ALA A 252 7.40 -9.46 -3.35
C ALA A 252 6.41 -8.36 -3.80
N GLY A 253 5.19 -8.36 -3.23
CA GLY A 253 4.13 -7.39 -3.50
C GLY A 253 3.35 -7.69 -4.77
N ALA A 254 2.29 -6.89 -5.00
CA ALA A 254 1.32 -7.11 -6.07
C ALA A 254 1.89 -7.10 -7.51
N ILE A 255 3.12 -6.66 -7.69
CA ILE A 255 3.80 -6.67 -8.99
C ILE A 255 4.86 -7.77 -9.03
N GLY A 256 5.69 -7.88 -8.00
CA GLY A 256 6.81 -8.82 -7.99
C GLY A 256 6.40 -10.28 -7.75
N SER A 257 5.39 -10.55 -6.91
CA SER A 257 4.94 -11.93 -6.65
C SER A 257 4.36 -12.61 -7.89
N PRO A 258 3.42 -12.01 -8.64
CA PRO A 258 2.97 -12.60 -9.90
C PRO A 258 4.10 -12.68 -10.94
N GLN A 259 5.01 -11.69 -11.02
CA GLN A 259 6.15 -11.75 -11.93
C GLN A 259 7.02 -12.98 -11.67
N ILE A 260 7.33 -13.30 -10.40
CA ILE A 260 8.13 -14.47 -10.04
C ILE A 260 7.40 -15.78 -10.40
N LEU A 261 6.08 -15.86 -10.17
CA LEU A 261 5.27 -17.01 -10.57
C LEU A 261 5.33 -17.22 -12.10
N LEU A 262 5.07 -16.17 -12.87
CA LEU A 262 5.10 -16.21 -14.33
C LEU A 262 6.49 -16.60 -14.88
N LEU A 263 7.57 -16.00 -14.37
CA LEU A 263 8.95 -16.35 -14.72
C LEU A 263 9.31 -17.81 -14.38
N SER A 264 8.57 -18.42 -13.45
CA SER A 264 8.74 -19.83 -13.05
C SER A 264 7.90 -20.80 -13.89
N GLY A 265 7.17 -20.29 -14.88
CA GLY A 265 6.29 -21.08 -15.72
C GLY A 265 4.92 -21.38 -15.08
N ILE A 266 4.50 -20.59 -14.09
CA ILE A 266 3.21 -20.72 -13.39
C ILE A 266 2.32 -19.57 -13.86
N GLY A 267 1.29 -19.87 -14.66
CA GLY A 267 0.43 -18.87 -15.26
C GLY A 267 -0.39 -19.41 -16.43
N ASP A 268 -0.84 -18.50 -17.29
CA ASP A 268 -1.49 -18.82 -18.55
C ASP A 268 -0.45 -19.41 -19.53
N PRO A 269 -0.62 -20.65 -20.01
CA PRO A 269 0.40 -21.32 -20.81
C PRO A 269 0.66 -20.64 -22.16
N ASP A 270 -0.32 -19.99 -22.76
CA ASP A 270 -0.15 -19.35 -24.06
C ASP A 270 0.59 -18.02 -23.89
N GLU A 271 0.22 -17.19 -22.93
CA GLU A 271 0.95 -15.95 -22.59
C GLU A 271 2.42 -16.22 -22.20
N LEU A 272 2.68 -17.32 -21.49
CA LEU A 272 4.06 -17.71 -21.12
C LEU A 272 4.89 -18.09 -22.35
N ARG A 273 4.32 -18.87 -23.29
CA ARG A 273 5.02 -19.25 -24.53
C ARG A 273 5.35 -18.04 -25.41
N GLU A 274 4.45 -17.05 -25.49
CA GLU A 274 4.67 -15.82 -26.27
C GLU A 274 5.95 -15.08 -25.86
N VAL A 275 6.32 -15.13 -24.58
CA VAL A 275 7.52 -14.47 -24.05
C VAL A 275 8.70 -15.44 -23.83
N GLY A 276 8.61 -16.66 -24.34
CA GLY A 276 9.70 -17.66 -24.29
C GLY A 276 9.87 -18.34 -22.93
N VAL A 277 8.84 -18.30 -22.06
CA VAL A 277 8.82 -19.05 -20.79
C VAL A 277 8.14 -20.39 -20.99
N THR A 278 8.79 -21.50 -20.58
CA THR A 278 8.21 -22.83 -20.64
C THR A 278 7.12 -22.99 -19.57
N PRO A 279 5.86 -23.25 -19.94
CA PRO A 279 4.80 -23.53 -18.95
C PRO A 279 5.09 -24.77 -18.14
N ARG A 280 4.90 -24.69 -16.82
CA ARG A 280 5.10 -25.80 -15.87
C ARG A 280 3.84 -26.12 -15.09
N HIS A 281 3.04 -25.09 -14.78
CA HIS A 281 1.80 -25.22 -14.03
C HIS A 281 0.79 -24.22 -14.56
N THR A 282 -0.38 -24.71 -15.01
CA THR A 282 -1.45 -23.86 -15.55
C THR A 282 -2.22 -23.21 -14.39
N LEU A 283 -2.11 -21.89 -14.29
CA LEU A 283 -2.78 -21.08 -13.27
C LEU A 283 -3.09 -19.68 -13.85
N PRO A 284 -4.12 -19.56 -14.70
CA PRO A 284 -4.36 -18.37 -15.51
C PRO A 284 -4.73 -17.12 -14.71
N GLY A 285 -5.08 -17.25 -13.44
CA GLY A 285 -5.36 -16.13 -12.52
C GLY A 285 -4.10 -15.32 -12.13
N VAL A 286 -2.90 -15.87 -12.33
CA VAL A 286 -1.66 -15.15 -11.97
C VAL A 286 -1.53 -13.87 -12.78
N GLY A 287 -1.39 -12.76 -12.06
CA GLY A 287 -1.28 -11.42 -12.64
C GLY A 287 -2.62 -10.77 -13.01
N ARG A 288 -3.74 -11.50 -12.96
CA ARG A 288 -5.09 -10.94 -13.20
C ARG A 288 -5.60 -10.19 -11.97
N ASN A 289 -6.72 -9.45 -12.14
CA ASN A 289 -7.42 -8.76 -11.06
C ASN A 289 -6.60 -7.64 -10.37
N LEU A 290 -5.63 -7.02 -11.07
CA LEU A 290 -4.94 -5.84 -10.54
C LEU A 290 -5.93 -4.73 -10.23
N GLN A 291 -5.85 -4.17 -9.02
CA GLN A 291 -6.63 -3.05 -8.54
C GLN A 291 -5.69 -2.03 -7.91
N ASP A 292 -5.99 -0.75 -8.06
CA ASP A 292 -5.35 0.36 -7.35
C ASP A 292 -6.37 1.48 -7.20
N HIS A 293 -6.11 2.45 -6.35
CA HIS A 293 -6.98 3.61 -6.12
C HIS A 293 -6.56 4.77 -7.01
N PRO A 294 -7.40 5.16 -8.00
CA PRO A 294 -7.19 6.37 -8.77
C PRO A 294 -7.48 7.62 -7.93
N PHE A 295 -6.72 8.68 -8.16
CA PHE A 295 -6.93 9.97 -7.48
C PHE A 295 -6.44 11.14 -8.32
N LEU A 296 -6.87 12.34 -7.93
CA LEU A 296 -6.32 13.62 -8.39
C LEU A 296 -6.56 14.67 -7.30
N GLY A 297 -5.93 15.85 -7.40
CA GLY A 297 -6.08 16.92 -6.42
C GLY A 297 -6.85 18.12 -6.95
N ALA A 298 -7.80 18.64 -6.18
CA ALA A 298 -8.20 20.05 -6.24
C ALA A 298 -7.20 20.85 -5.44
N ILE A 299 -6.55 21.84 -6.05
CA ILE A 299 -5.45 22.61 -5.44
C ILE A 299 -5.80 24.07 -5.40
N PHE A 300 -5.68 24.67 -4.23
CA PHE A 300 -6.01 26.07 -3.98
C PHE A 300 -4.80 26.81 -3.43
N GLU A 301 -4.51 27.99 -4.01
CA GLU A 301 -3.58 28.96 -3.43
C GLU A 301 -4.24 29.63 -2.23
N VAL A 302 -3.49 29.76 -1.13
CA VAL A 302 -4.01 30.30 0.13
C VAL A 302 -3.12 31.41 0.69
N SER A 303 -3.74 32.34 1.44
CA SER A 303 -3.04 33.44 2.11
C SER A 303 -2.33 33.03 3.40
N ASP A 304 -2.69 31.87 4.01
CA ASP A 304 -2.03 31.35 5.20
C ASP A 304 -0.63 30.85 4.89
N THR A 305 0.35 31.20 5.71
CA THR A 305 1.75 30.84 5.53
C THR A 305 2.19 29.56 6.25
N ASP A 306 1.31 28.91 7.02
CA ASP A 306 1.62 27.66 7.71
C ASP A 306 1.30 26.44 6.84
N THR A 307 1.98 26.35 5.72
CA THR A 307 1.94 25.22 4.77
C THR A 307 3.31 24.54 4.66
N LEU A 308 3.41 23.51 3.83
CA LEU A 308 4.67 22.82 3.54
C LEU A 308 5.55 23.56 2.50
N TYR A 309 5.10 24.70 1.97
CA TYR A 309 5.92 25.52 1.11
C TYR A 309 7.27 25.84 1.77
N GLN A 310 8.36 25.62 1.03
CA GLN A 310 9.75 25.78 1.49
C GLN A 310 10.11 24.89 2.71
N ALA A 311 9.50 23.72 2.86
CA ALA A 311 9.86 22.75 3.91
C ALA A 311 11.29 22.20 3.76
N ASP A 312 11.90 22.32 2.58
CA ASP A 312 13.27 21.91 2.25
C ASP A 312 14.36 22.85 2.79
N LYS A 313 13.98 24.05 3.29
CA LYS A 313 14.97 25.01 3.82
C LYS A 313 15.74 24.42 5.01
N PRO A 314 17.07 24.73 5.12
CA PRO A 314 17.95 24.17 6.16
C PRO A 314 17.44 24.33 7.60
N LYS A 315 16.70 25.41 7.91
CA LYS A 315 16.12 25.63 9.25
C LYS A 315 15.14 24.51 9.65
N HIS A 316 14.35 23.97 8.71
CA HIS A 316 13.40 22.91 8.97
C HIS A 316 14.08 21.55 9.12
N LEU A 317 15.19 21.33 8.40
CA LEU A 317 16.03 20.15 8.62
C LEU A 317 16.71 20.21 10.01
N ALA A 318 17.22 21.37 10.43
CA ALA A 318 17.80 21.56 11.75
C ALA A 318 16.73 21.36 12.85
N GLU A 319 15.54 21.92 12.71
CA GLU A 319 14.42 21.71 13.62
C GLU A 319 14.09 20.23 13.78
N TRP A 320 13.94 19.52 12.65
CA TRP A 320 13.66 18.08 12.66
C TRP A 320 14.82 17.30 13.26
N ALA A 321 16.07 17.63 12.93
CA ALA A 321 17.24 16.92 13.43
C ALA A 321 17.38 17.03 14.96
N LEU A 322 17.09 18.21 15.52
CA LEU A 322 17.29 18.49 16.94
C LEU A 322 16.06 18.17 17.79
N ARG A 323 14.84 18.45 17.29
CA ARG A 323 13.59 18.40 18.07
C ARG A 323 12.61 17.34 17.59
N ARG A 324 12.82 16.76 16.40
CA ARG A 324 11.87 15.84 15.77
C ARG A 324 10.48 16.46 15.60
N SER A 325 10.41 17.74 15.28
CA SER A 325 9.18 18.53 15.13
C SER A 325 9.20 19.35 13.85
N GLY A 326 8.12 20.08 13.60
CA GLY A 326 8.00 21.01 12.49
C GLY A 326 7.56 20.37 11.17
N LYS A 327 7.69 21.12 10.07
CA LYS A 327 7.18 20.80 8.73
C LYS A 327 7.62 19.41 8.24
N LEU A 328 8.82 18.98 8.55
CA LEU A 328 9.37 17.70 8.06
C LEU A 328 8.77 16.46 8.74
N THR A 329 7.95 16.62 9.79
CA THR A 329 7.20 15.50 10.38
C THR A 329 5.84 15.26 9.70
N SER A 330 5.41 16.14 8.80
CA SER A 330 4.16 15.99 8.07
C SER A 330 4.18 14.81 7.10
N THR A 331 3.03 14.18 6.94
CA THR A 331 2.77 13.13 5.93
C THR A 331 2.24 13.68 4.61
N VAL A 332 2.24 15.01 4.44
CA VAL A 332 1.62 15.80 3.37
C VAL A 332 0.10 15.83 3.53
N ALA A 333 -0.58 14.68 3.48
CA ALA A 333 -1.98 14.58 3.83
C ALA A 333 -2.13 14.49 5.37
N GLU A 334 -2.79 15.47 5.97
CA GLU A 334 -2.96 15.56 7.41
C GLU A 334 -4.40 15.31 7.87
N ILE A 335 -5.38 15.57 7.00
CA ILE A 335 -6.80 15.36 7.23
C ILE A 335 -7.33 14.35 6.23
N ASN A 336 -8.22 13.53 6.70
CA ASN A 336 -8.88 12.47 5.96
C ASN A 336 -10.40 12.61 6.08
N ALA A 337 -11.14 12.31 5.00
CA ALA A 337 -12.58 12.11 5.09
C ALA A 337 -12.99 10.94 4.19
N PHE A 338 -13.91 10.12 4.69
CA PHE A 338 -14.59 9.09 3.90
C PHE A 338 -16.02 9.51 3.64
N VAL A 339 -16.44 9.51 2.38
CA VAL A 339 -17.76 9.98 1.99
C VAL A 339 -18.39 9.06 0.94
N ARG A 340 -19.72 8.99 0.97
CA ARG A 340 -20.53 8.36 -0.08
C ARG A 340 -20.95 9.44 -1.06
N THR A 341 -20.56 9.29 -2.32
CA THR A 341 -20.88 10.30 -3.36
C THR A 341 -22.34 10.29 -3.76
N ARG A 342 -23.05 9.20 -3.49
CA ARG A 342 -24.48 9.05 -3.81
C ARG A 342 -25.22 8.22 -2.77
N PRO A 343 -26.54 8.44 -2.59
CA PRO A 343 -27.37 7.61 -1.70
C PRO A 343 -27.36 6.13 -2.12
N GLY A 344 -27.51 5.25 -1.13
CA GLY A 344 -27.65 3.80 -1.35
C GLY A 344 -26.33 3.04 -1.52
N LEU A 345 -25.19 3.71 -1.55
CA LEU A 345 -23.90 3.01 -1.48
C LEU A 345 -23.74 2.31 -0.12
N PRO A 346 -23.25 1.06 -0.09
CA PRO A 346 -23.09 0.31 1.15
C PRO A 346 -22.03 0.91 2.07
N ALA A 347 -21.08 1.66 1.50
CA ALA A 347 -19.98 2.31 2.21
C ALA A 347 -19.43 3.49 1.39
N ALA A 348 -18.54 4.30 1.97
CA ALA A 348 -17.85 5.38 1.28
C ALA A 348 -17.13 4.87 0.02
N ASP A 349 -17.28 5.57 -1.07
CA ASP A 349 -16.59 5.29 -2.34
C ASP A 349 -15.44 6.27 -2.60
N ILE A 350 -15.43 7.42 -1.92
CA ILE A 350 -14.34 8.40 -1.96
C ILE A 350 -13.69 8.55 -0.57
N GLN A 351 -12.36 8.53 -0.55
CA GLN A 351 -11.55 9.00 0.56
C GLN A 351 -10.89 10.31 0.15
N PHE A 352 -10.99 11.36 0.97
CA PHE A 352 -10.21 12.57 0.76
C PHE A 352 -8.86 12.50 1.47
N HIS A 353 -7.79 12.81 0.75
CA HIS A 353 -6.50 13.16 1.32
C HIS A 353 -6.34 14.67 1.25
N MET A 354 -6.35 15.34 2.41
CA MET A 354 -6.29 16.80 2.48
C MET A 354 -5.02 17.24 3.21
N GLY A 355 -4.32 18.23 2.65
CA GLY A 355 -3.07 18.67 3.22
C GLY A 355 -2.64 20.07 2.80
N ALA A 356 -1.68 20.61 3.54
CA ALA A 356 -1.17 21.96 3.39
C ALA A 356 0.01 22.02 2.40
N ALA A 357 -0.20 21.57 1.17
CA ALA A 357 0.84 21.47 0.15
C ALA A 357 0.29 21.68 -1.26
N TYR A 358 1.18 22.07 -2.19
CA TYR A 358 0.97 21.82 -3.61
C TYR A 358 1.39 20.36 -3.89
N TYR A 359 0.48 19.54 -4.39
CA TYR A 359 0.79 18.14 -4.70
C TYR A 359 0.17 17.77 -6.05
N GLU A 360 0.98 17.85 -7.09
CA GLU A 360 0.64 17.46 -8.47
C GLU A 360 1.79 16.62 -9.03
N ASN A 361 1.50 15.76 -9.99
CA ASN A 361 2.50 14.89 -10.62
C ASN A 361 3.40 14.19 -9.58
N HIS A 362 2.77 13.48 -8.62
CA HIS A 362 3.48 12.74 -7.56
C HIS A 362 4.40 13.62 -6.66
N GLY A 363 4.10 14.93 -6.58
CA GLY A 363 4.94 15.89 -5.85
C GLY A 363 6.23 16.28 -6.59
N GLN A 364 6.33 15.97 -7.89
CA GLN A 364 7.47 16.37 -8.73
C GLN A 364 7.28 17.76 -9.33
N GLU A 365 6.03 18.23 -9.43
CA GLU A 365 5.76 19.63 -9.79
C GLU A 365 5.84 20.53 -8.57
N THR A 366 6.32 21.73 -8.77
CA THR A 366 6.46 22.74 -7.73
C THR A 366 5.64 23.98 -8.05
N TYR A 367 5.17 24.67 -7.03
CA TYR A 367 4.48 25.94 -7.11
C TYR A 367 5.11 26.92 -6.13
N GLU A 368 5.34 28.16 -6.58
CA GLU A 368 5.90 29.21 -5.73
C GLU A 368 4.79 29.94 -4.99
N GLY A 369 4.33 29.36 -3.87
CA GLY A 369 3.26 29.89 -3.08
C GLY A 369 2.75 28.92 -2.04
N HIS A 370 1.86 29.40 -1.20
CA HIS A 370 1.20 28.58 -0.18
C HIS A 370 -0.05 27.94 -0.75
N CYS A 371 -0.18 26.61 -0.62
CA CYS A 371 -1.30 25.87 -1.16
C CYS A 371 -1.88 24.89 -0.14
N VAL A 372 -3.14 24.55 -0.39
CA VAL A 372 -3.79 23.36 0.15
C VAL A 372 -4.23 22.46 -1.00
N VAL A 373 -4.21 21.16 -0.77
CA VAL A 373 -4.75 20.15 -1.67
C VAL A 373 -5.91 19.41 -0.98
N ILE A 374 -7.00 19.23 -1.70
CA ILE A 374 -8.16 18.41 -1.32
C ILE A 374 -8.29 17.35 -2.42
N ALA A 375 -7.78 16.15 -2.16
CA ALA A 375 -7.65 15.12 -3.19
C ALA A 375 -8.66 13.99 -2.97
N PRO A 376 -9.71 13.87 -3.80
CA PRO A 376 -10.56 12.70 -3.83
C PRO A 376 -9.80 11.49 -4.38
N VAL A 377 -9.87 10.40 -3.65
CA VAL A 377 -9.33 9.07 -3.96
C VAL A 377 -10.49 8.11 -4.09
N LEU A 378 -10.64 7.46 -5.23
CA LEU A 378 -11.66 6.43 -5.43
C LEU A 378 -11.22 5.16 -4.70
N VAL A 379 -11.91 4.81 -3.58
CA VAL A 379 -11.53 3.68 -2.73
C VAL A 379 -12.33 2.39 -2.98
N SER A 380 -13.24 2.42 -3.93
CA SER A 380 -14.02 1.24 -4.34
C SER A 380 -14.05 1.09 -5.87
N PRO A 381 -12.87 1.05 -6.55
CA PRO A 381 -12.83 1.01 -8.01
C PRO A 381 -13.43 -0.30 -8.54
N LYS A 382 -14.23 -0.19 -9.60
CA LYS A 382 -14.79 -1.34 -10.33
C LYS A 382 -13.85 -1.86 -11.41
N ALA A 383 -12.97 -1.00 -11.90
CA ALA A 383 -11.98 -1.35 -12.90
C ALA A 383 -11.07 -2.50 -12.42
N ARG A 384 -10.72 -3.40 -13.35
CA ARG A 384 -9.81 -4.51 -13.10
C ARG A 384 -8.73 -4.53 -14.18
N GLY A 385 -7.50 -4.58 -13.74
CA GLY A 385 -6.33 -4.63 -14.58
C GLY A 385 -5.58 -5.96 -14.50
N ARG A 386 -4.36 -5.93 -14.97
CA ARG A 386 -3.45 -7.10 -14.93
C ARG A 386 -1.99 -6.72 -14.95
N VAL A 387 -1.16 -7.68 -14.52
CA VAL A 387 0.32 -7.69 -14.65
C VAL A 387 0.70 -8.91 -15.49
N TRP A 388 1.63 -8.74 -16.46
CA TRP A 388 2.16 -9.84 -17.27
C TRP A 388 3.61 -9.61 -17.67
N LEU A 389 4.30 -10.64 -18.13
CA LEU A 389 5.70 -10.53 -18.49
C LEU A 389 5.91 -9.68 -19.77
N ARG A 390 6.99 -8.92 -19.80
CA ARG A 390 7.52 -8.28 -21.01
C ARG A 390 8.41 -9.23 -21.80
N SER A 391 9.19 -10.03 -21.09
CA SER A 391 10.08 -11.05 -21.65
C SER A 391 10.39 -12.11 -20.59
N SER A 392 11.19 -13.11 -20.92
CA SER A 392 11.71 -14.11 -19.98
C SER A 392 12.90 -13.62 -19.13
N ASP A 393 13.40 -12.40 -19.33
CA ASP A 393 14.46 -11.82 -18.49
C ASP A 393 13.89 -11.30 -17.17
N PRO A 394 14.34 -11.84 -16.01
CA PRO A 394 13.90 -11.35 -14.69
C PRO A 394 14.28 -9.90 -14.38
N ALA A 395 15.18 -9.31 -15.14
CA ALA A 395 15.57 -7.90 -14.97
C ALA A 395 14.61 -6.93 -15.68
N ASP A 396 13.83 -7.41 -16.63
CA ASP A 396 12.83 -6.60 -17.33
C ASP A 396 11.65 -6.30 -16.40
N LYS A 397 11.25 -5.03 -16.37
CA LYS A 397 10.03 -4.63 -15.66
C LYS A 397 8.81 -5.30 -16.32
N PRO A 398 7.89 -5.90 -15.55
CA PRO A 398 6.68 -6.47 -16.11
C PRO A 398 5.81 -5.38 -16.73
N ARG A 399 4.92 -5.79 -17.62
CA ARG A 399 3.88 -4.94 -18.18
C ARG A 399 2.69 -4.93 -17.24
N MET A 400 1.97 -3.82 -17.17
CA MET A 400 0.74 -3.71 -16.37
C MET A 400 -0.22 -2.69 -16.95
N VAL A 401 -1.51 -2.92 -16.75
CA VAL A 401 -2.58 -1.94 -16.92
C VAL A 401 -3.51 -2.02 -15.72
N THR A 402 -4.04 -0.90 -15.29
CA THR A 402 -5.07 -0.85 -14.23
C THR A 402 -6.47 -0.82 -14.81
N ASN A 403 -6.61 -0.43 -16.08
CA ASN A 403 -7.87 -0.11 -16.74
C ASN A 403 -8.67 0.95 -15.97
N SER A 404 -7.97 1.88 -15.30
CA SER A 404 -8.62 2.95 -14.54
C SER A 404 -9.66 3.66 -15.40
N LEU A 405 -10.83 3.94 -14.81
CA LEU A 405 -11.99 4.55 -15.47
C LEU A 405 -12.64 3.71 -16.60
N ALA A 406 -12.36 2.40 -16.67
CA ALA A 406 -13.07 1.50 -17.60
C ALA A 406 -14.57 1.37 -17.24
N ASP A 407 -14.90 1.47 -15.96
CA ASP A 407 -16.29 1.55 -15.51
C ASP A 407 -16.72 3.01 -15.37
N PRO A 408 -17.82 3.44 -15.99
CA PRO A 408 -18.30 4.82 -15.92
C PRO A 408 -18.61 5.32 -14.49
N GLU A 409 -19.01 4.43 -13.58
CA GLU A 409 -19.29 4.82 -12.20
C GLU A 409 -18.02 5.27 -11.45
N ASP A 410 -16.86 4.74 -11.81
CA ASP A 410 -15.57 5.15 -11.24
C ASP A 410 -15.29 6.64 -11.54
N LEU A 411 -15.56 7.06 -12.79
CA LEU A 411 -15.43 8.45 -13.20
C LEU A 411 -16.47 9.36 -12.54
N GLN A 412 -17.73 8.93 -12.47
CA GLN A 412 -18.81 9.69 -11.81
C GLN A 412 -18.52 9.95 -10.34
N SER A 413 -17.97 8.95 -9.62
CA SER A 413 -17.56 9.11 -8.23
C SER A 413 -16.44 10.15 -8.07
N LEU A 414 -15.46 10.18 -8.99
CA LEU A 414 -14.39 11.19 -8.97
C LEU A 414 -14.91 12.58 -9.32
N VAL A 415 -15.83 12.73 -10.28
CA VAL A 415 -16.50 14.01 -10.58
C VAL A 415 -17.22 14.55 -9.34
N ALA A 416 -18.00 13.69 -8.66
CA ALA A 416 -18.68 14.06 -7.42
C ALA A 416 -17.68 14.44 -6.31
N GLY A 417 -16.56 13.70 -6.21
CA GLY A 417 -15.48 14.00 -5.29
C GLY A 417 -14.84 15.38 -5.56
N MET A 418 -14.58 15.71 -6.83
CA MET A 418 -14.03 17.01 -7.22
C MET A 418 -14.99 18.16 -6.92
N ARG A 419 -16.29 17.97 -7.14
CA ARG A 419 -17.31 18.95 -6.76
C ARG A 419 -17.33 19.19 -5.25
N LEU A 420 -17.33 18.12 -4.46
CA LEU A 420 -17.30 18.23 -3.00
C LEU A 420 -15.99 18.86 -2.50
N ALA A 421 -14.85 18.65 -3.18
CA ALA A 421 -13.60 19.33 -2.87
C ALA A 421 -13.72 20.85 -3.01
N ARG A 422 -14.42 21.33 -4.06
CA ARG A 422 -14.73 22.75 -4.26
C ARG A 422 -15.70 23.29 -3.19
N GLU A 423 -16.73 22.51 -2.84
CA GLU A 423 -17.67 22.86 -1.77
C GLU A 423 -16.94 23.02 -0.42
N ILE A 424 -16.02 22.13 -0.08
CA ILE A 424 -15.19 22.24 1.12
C ILE A 424 -14.34 23.51 1.08
N ALA A 425 -13.70 23.81 -0.04
CA ALA A 425 -12.87 25.01 -0.19
C ALA A 425 -13.67 26.32 -0.08
N ALA A 426 -14.97 26.28 -0.39
CA ALA A 426 -15.89 27.41 -0.29
C ALA A 426 -16.49 27.62 1.12
N GLN A 427 -16.18 26.76 2.10
CA GLN A 427 -16.66 26.88 3.47
C GLN A 427 -15.67 27.62 4.38
N GLU A 428 -16.21 28.41 5.34
CA GLU A 428 -15.40 28.98 6.41
C GLU A 428 -14.93 27.88 7.40
N PRO A 429 -13.74 28.00 8.00
CA PRO A 429 -12.82 29.15 7.94
C PRO A 429 -11.81 29.09 6.76
N LEU A 430 -11.91 28.12 5.85
CA LEU A 430 -10.97 27.96 4.73
C LEU A 430 -11.24 29.01 3.63
N ALA A 431 -12.51 29.28 3.31
CA ALA A 431 -12.92 30.17 2.22
C ALA A 431 -12.28 31.56 2.28
N SER A 432 -12.22 32.16 3.47
CA SER A 432 -11.58 33.48 3.68
C SER A 432 -10.06 33.46 3.44
N LYS A 433 -9.43 32.31 3.37
CA LYS A 433 -7.99 32.13 3.12
C LYS A 433 -7.68 31.74 1.68
N VAL A 434 -8.64 31.22 0.93
CA VAL A 434 -8.46 30.85 -0.48
C VAL A 434 -8.30 32.11 -1.33
N ILE A 435 -7.21 32.19 -2.09
CA ILE A 435 -6.96 33.26 -3.06
C ILE A 435 -7.56 32.89 -4.40
N ARG A 436 -7.29 31.66 -4.87
CA ARG A 436 -7.82 31.13 -6.14
C ARG A 436 -7.65 29.61 -6.21
N GLU A 437 -8.45 28.98 -7.06
CA GLU A 437 -8.24 27.61 -7.49
C GLU A 437 -7.14 27.54 -8.54
N LEU A 438 -6.17 26.67 -8.36
CA LEU A 438 -5.07 26.41 -9.31
C LEU A 438 -5.36 25.21 -10.19
N LYS A 439 -5.94 24.14 -9.61
CA LYS A 439 -6.29 22.89 -10.29
C LYS A 439 -7.66 22.39 -9.82
N PRO A 440 -8.54 21.99 -10.73
CA PRO A 440 -8.42 22.07 -12.19
C PRO A 440 -8.34 23.52 -12.71
N GLY A 441 -8.77 24.50 -11.91
CA GLY A 441 -8.81 25.90 -12.23
C GLY A 441 -10.23 26.38 -12.60
N PRO A 442 -10.47 27.71 -12.57
CA PRO A 442 -11.80 28.29 -12.68
C PRO A 442 -12.44 28.17 -14.08
N ALA A 443 -11.67 27.76 -15.09
CA ALA A 443 -12.18 27.52 -16.44
C ALA A 443 -12.92 26.19 -16.59
N VAL A 444 -12.69 25.24 -15.69
CA VAL A 444 -13.35 23.94 -15.66
C VAL A 444 -14.64 24.06 -14.84
N VAL A 445 -15.79 24.15 -15.50
CA VAL A 445 -17.07 24.52 -14.87
C VAL A 445 -18.07 23.38 -14.87
N ASP A 446 -18.25 22.72 -16.02
CA ASP A 446 -19.23 21.65 -16.17
C ASP A 446 -18.67 20.24 -15.96
N ASP A 447 -19.55 19.24 -16.00
CA ASP A 447 -19.16 17.84 -15.77
C ASP A 447 -18.27 17.29 -16.86
N GLN A 448 -18.48 17.67 -18.12
CA GLN A 448 -17.67 17.19 -19.23
C GLN A 448 -16.23 17.72 -19.11
N GLU A 449 -16.08 19.00 -18.76
CA GLU A 449 -14.77 19.61 -18.52
C GLU A 449 -14.06 18.98 -17.32
N LEU A 450 -14.81 18.64 -16.23
CA LEU A 450 -14.27 17.90 -15.09
C LEU A 450 -13.84 16.48 -15.47
N GLU A 451 -14.64 15.76 -16.28
CA GLU A 451 -14.28 14.44 -16.78
C GLU A 451 -13.00 14.46 -17.61
N ASP A 452 -12.85 15.46 -18.46
CA ASP A 452 -11.66 15.62 -19.30
C ASP A 452 -10.42 15.95 -18.45
N ASP A 453 -10.54 16.86 -17.47
CA ASP A 453 -9.49 17.16 -16.49
C ASP A 453 -9.11 15.93 -15.66
N ILE A 454 -10.10 15.14 -15.23
CA ILE A 454 -9.85 13.89 -14.49
C ILE A 454 -9.02 12.93 -15.37
N ARG A 455 -9.41 12.69 -16.63
CA ARG A 455 -8.66 11.81 -17.52
C ARG A 455 -7.23 12.30 -17.76
N GLU A 456 -7.04 13.61 -17.88
CA GLU A 456 -5.72 14.20 -18.09
C GLU A 456 -4.82 14.09 -16.87
N ARG A 457 -5.33 14.40 -15.66
CA ARG A 457 -4.53 14.51 -14.44
C ARG A 457 -4.56 13.30 -13.53
N LEU A 458 -5.39 12.29 -13.83
CA LEU A 458 -5.51 11.09 -12.99
C LEU A 458 -4.15 10.50 -12.65
N MET A 459 -3.98 10.15 -11.39
CA MET A 459 -2.83 9.42 -10.87
C MET A 459 -3.30 8.19 -10.09
N LEU A 460 -2.39 7.25 -9.80
CA LEU A 460 -2.61 6.17 -8.85
C LEU A 460 -2.02 6.55 -7.49
N ILE A 461 -2.68 6.15 -6.39
CA ILE A 461 -2.18 6.46 -5.04
C ILE A 461 -1.32 5.33 -4.45
N TYR A 462 -0.82 4.43 -5.31
CA TYR A 462 0.21 3.43 -5.01
C TYR A 462 -0.25 2.27 -4.13
N HIS A 463 -1.50 1.84 -4.28
CA HIS A 463 -2.12 0.75 -3.54
C HIS A 463 -2.38 -0.52 -4.39
N PRO A 464 -1.44 -0.97 -5.28
CA PRO A 464 -1.71 -2.13 -6.13
C PRO A 464 -1.92 -3.40 -5.31
N VAL A 465 -3.00 -4.14 -5.64
CA VAL A 465 -3.40 -5.39 -4.99
C VAL A 465 -4.00 -6.38 -5.98
N GLY A 466 -4.29 -7.60 -5.54
CA GLY A 466 -5.24 -8.51 -6.17
C GLY A 466 -4.68 -9.47 -7.21
N THR A 467 -3.43 -9.35 -7.59
CA THR A 467 -2.79 -10.07 -8.71
C THR A 467 -2.45 -11.55 -8.45
N CYS A 468 -2.61 -12.01 -7.22
CA CYS A 468 -2.56 -13.42 -6.81
C CYS A 468 -3.73 -13.72 -5.89
N ARG A 469 -4.95 -13.32 -6.29
CA ARG A 469 -6.11 -13.27 -5.41
C ARG A 469 -6.40 -14.60 -4.73
N MET A 470 -6.82 -14.54 -3.47
CA MET A 470 -7.23 -15.71 -2.70
C MET A 470 -8.71 -16.05 -2.92
N SER A 471 -9.01 -17.33 -3.10
CA SER A 471 -10.35 -17.90 -3.02
C SER A 471 -10.25 -19.42 -3.08
N ASP A 472 -11.10 -20.11 -2.35
CA ASP A 472 -11.27 -21.57 -2.44
C ASP A 472 -12.23 -21.99 -3.57
N THR A 473 -12.99 -21.04 -4.13
CA THR A 473 -14.10 -21.33 -5.05
C THR A 473 -13.96 -20.68 -6.43
N ALA A 474 -13.18 -19.60 -6.56
CA ALA A 474 -13.07 -18.90 -7.83
C ALA A 474 -12.08 -19.59 -8.76
N GLN A 475 -12.50 -19.82 -10.02
CA GLN A 475 -11.68 -20.48 -11.03
C GLN A 475 -10.38 -19.73 -11.40
N ASP A 476 -10.37 -18.42 -11.21
CA ASP A 476 -9.23 -17.54 -11.44
C ASP A 476 -8.47 -17.19 -10.15
N ALA A 477 -8.71 -17.92 -9.05
CA ALA A 477 -7.92 -17.77 -7.83
C ALA A 477 -6.50 -18.32 -8.01
N VAL A 478 -5.53 -17.68 -7.34
CA VAL A 478 -4.13 -18.09 -7.36
C VAL A 478 -3.76 -18.85 -6.08
N VAL A 479 -4.33 -18.43 -4.95
CA VAL A 479 -4.12 -19.06 -3.65
C VAL A 479 -5.44 -19.40 -2.97
N ASP A 480 -5.40 -20.42 -2.11
CA ASP A 480 -6.51 -20.77 -1.23
C ASP A 480 -6.60 -19.83 -0.02
N ALA A 481 -7.59 -20.05 0.87
CA ALA A 481 -7.75 -19.26 2.10
C ALA A 481 -6.60 -19.43 3.11
N GLU A 482 -5.75 -20.45 2.96
CA GLU A 482 -4.51 -20.60 3.72
C GLU A 482 -3.30 -19.99 2.99
N LEU A 483 -3.55 -19.25 1.89
CA LEU A 483 -2.55 -18.59 1.05
C LEU A 483 -1.60 -19.55 0.31
N ARG A 484 -1.91 -20.84 0.21
CA ARG A 484 -1.16 -21.82 -0.55
C ARG A 484 -1.50 -21.68 -2.05
N VAL A 485 -0.49 -21.74 -2.89
CA VAL A 485 -0.70 -21.67 -4.35
C VAL A 485 -1.42 -22.92 -4.82
N HIS A 486 -2.54 -22.76 -5.51
CA HIS A 486 -3.36 -23.88 -5.98
C HIS A 486 -2.56 -24.87 -6.84
N GLY A 487 -2.69 -26.15 -6.53
CA GLY A 487 -2.06 -27.25 -7.25
C GLY A 487 -0.55 -27.40 -7.03
N LEU A 488 0.07 -26.57 -6.16
CA LEU A 488 1.48 -26.66 -5.80
C LEU A 488 1.67 -26.85 -4.30
N ARG A 489 2.75 -27.56 -3.93
CA ARG A 489 3.15 -27.79 -2.55
C ARG A 489 4.40 -26.97 -2.21
N GLY A 490 4.53 -26.57 -0.94
CA GLY A 490 5.72 -25.86 -0.45
C GLY A 490 5.82 -24.41 -0.93
N LEU A 491 4.71 -23.80 -1.32
CA LEU A 491 4.64 -22.43 -1.82
C LEU A 491 3.40 -21.70 -1.30
N ARG A 492 3.60 -20.53 -0.72
CA ARG A 492 2.52 -19.55 -0.42
C ARG A 492 2.85 -18.19 -1.01
N VAL A 493 1.80 -17.39 -1.26
CA VAL A 493 1.93 -15.94 -1.52
C VAL A 493 1.36 -15.21 -0.32
N VAL A 494 2.15 -14.30 0.24
CA VAL A 494 1.79 -13.56 1.46
C VAL A 494 2.15 -12.10 1.28
N ASP A 495 1.29 -11.34 0.64
CA ASP A 495 1.39 -9.89 0.47
C ASP A 495 0.07 -9.31 -0.07
N ALA A 496 0.06 -8.04 -0.49
CA ALA A 496 -1.13 -7.37 -1.00
C ALA A 496 -1.72 -8.02 -2.27
N SER A 497 -0.95 -8.84 -3.00
CA SER A 497 -1.45 -9.52 -4.21
C SER A 497 -2.59 -10.49 -3.94
N VAL A 498 -2.71 -10.98 -2.69
CA VAL A 498 -3.73 -12.00 -2.35
C VAL A 498 -5.12 -11.40 -2.09
N MET A 499 -5.25 -10.10 -1.91
CA MET A 499 -6.54 -9.44 -1.66
C MET A 499 -7.51 -9.68 -2.82
N PRO A 500 -8.69 -10.28 -2.60
CA PRO A 500 -9.68 -10.47 -3.66
C PRO A 500 -10.23 -9.14 -4.19
N VAL A 501 -10.53 -8.23 -3.25
CA VAL A 501 -10.96 -6.85 -3.48
C VAL A 501 -10.08 -5.92 -2.67
N ILE A 502 -9.72 -4.79 -3.24
CA ILE A 502 -8.96 -3.75 -2.56
C ILE A 502 -9.75 -3.22 -1.36
N THR A 503 -9.08 -2.98 -0.23
CA THR A 503 -9.71 -2.40 0.97
C THR A 503 -9.99 -0.91 0.80
N GLY A 504 -11.06 -0.41 1.40
CA GLY A 504 -11.43 1.01 1.37
C GLY A 504 -10.44 1.89 2.15
N GLY A 505 -9.30 2.20 1.52
CA GLY A 505 -8.25 3.05 2.06
C GLY A 505 -6.83 2.50 1.87
N ASN A 506 -5.86 3.02 2.63
CA ASN A 506 -4.45 2.68 2.47
C ASN A 506 -4.16 1.21 2.80
N THR A 507 -3.39 0.53 1.97
CA THR A 507 -3.24 -0.94 1.98
C THR A 507 -2.09 -1.48 2.84
N ASN A 508 -1.30 -0.62 3.53
CA ASN A 508 -0.13 -1.07 4.28
C ASN A 508 -0.51 -1.84 5.56
N ALA A 509 -1.45 -1.33 6.37
CA ALA A 509 -1.94 -2.03 7.56
C ALA A 509 -2.62 -3.36 7.21
N PRO A 510 -3.53 -3.43 6.21
CA PRO A 510 -4.07 -4.70 5.71
C PRO A 510 -3.00 -5.70 5.28
N THR A 511 -1.94 -5.26 4.60
CA THR A 511 -0.83 -6.14 4.18
C THR A 511 -0.07 -6.72 5.38
N MET A 512 0.16 -5.93 6.43
CA MET A 512 0.76 -6.41 7.67
C MET A 512 -0.15 -7.40 8.39
N MET A 513 -1.46 -7.12 8.44
CA MET A 513 -2.47 -8.02 9.03
C MET A 513 -2.50 -9.38 8.30
N ILE A 514 -2.48 -9.37 6.97
CA ILE A 514 -2.40 -10.61 6.17
C ILE A 514 -1.18 -11.44 6.59
N ALA A 515 -0.03 -10.81 6.76
CA ALA A 515 1.20 -11.51 7.12
C ALA A 515 1.20 -11.98 8.60
N GLU A 516 0.58 -11.24 9.51
CA GLU A 516 0.37 -11.68 10.90
C GLU A 516 -0.49 -12.94 10.96
N ARG A 517 -1.61 -12.95 10.22
CA ARG A 517 -2.48 -14.14 10.12
C ARG A 517 -1.77 -15.29 9.41
N ALA A 518 -1.06 -15.01 8.31
CA ALA A 518 -0.31 -16.03 7.58
C ALA A 518 0.75 -16.72 8.45
N ALA A 519 1.41 -15.98 9.34
CA ALA A 519 2.36 -16.57 10.27
C ALA A 519 1.71 -17.59 11.21
N ASP A 520 0.47 -17.34 11.66
CA ASP A 520 -0.28 -18.29 12.48
C ASP A 520 -0.80 -19.49 11.66
N LEU A 521 -1.25 -19.26 10.42
CA LEU A 521 -1.61 -20.34 9.47
C LEU A 521 -0.42 -21.29 9.24
N ILE A 522 0.77 -20.74 8.97
CA ILE A 522 2.00 -21.51 8.74
C ILE A 522 2.41 -22.31 9.97
N ARG A 523 2.18 -21.77 11.18
CA ARG A 523 2.51 -22.42 12.45
C ARG A 523 1.42 -23.38 12.97
N GLY A 524 0.24 -23.44 12.33
CA GLY A 524 -0.93 -24.17 12.80
C GLY A 524 -1.53 -23.60 14.09
N ARG A 525 -1.47 -22.27 14.29
CA ARG A 525 -1.92 -21.56 15.49
C ARG A 525 -3.16 -20.67 15.25
N VAL A 526 -3.91 -20.92 14.21
CA VAL A 526 -5.14 -20.13 13.93
C VAL A 526 -6.13 -20.30 15.08
N GLY A 527 -6.60 -19.17 15.63
CA GLY A 527 -7.44 -19.12 16.84
C GLY A 527 -6.69 -18.73 18.12
N ALA A 528 -5.35 -18.83 18.18
CA ALA A 528 -4.57 -18.37 19.35
C ALA A 528 -4.60 -16.84 19.50
N ALA A 529 -4.62 -16.08 18.40
CA ALA A 529 -4.71 -14.63 18.42
C ALA A 529 -6.01 -14.08 19.02
N THR A 530 -7.11 -14.83 18.89
CA THR A 530 -8.40 -14.49 19.52
C THR A 530 -8.37 -14.64 21.03
N ALA A 531 -7.60 -15.60 21.56
CA ALA A 531 -7.43 -15.80 23.00
C ALA A 531 -6.51 -14.75 23.65
N GLU A 532 -5.41 -14.36 22.97
CA GLU A 532 -4.49 -13.32 23.46
C GLU A 532 -5.09 -11.91 23.40
N ALA A 533 -5.98 -11.63 22.45
CA ALA A 533 -6.66 -10.33 22.33
C ALA A 533 -7.82 -10.17 23.35
N ALA A 534 -8.28 -11.27 23.95
CA ALA A 534 -9.35 -11.28 24.95
C ALA A 534 -8.81 -11.24 26.40
N ALA A 535 -7.52 -11.42 26.63
CA ALA A 535 -6.82 -11.31 27.89
C ALA A 535 -6.14 -9.95 28.07
#